data_d35a4894d975bfdd86424882e58df236
#
_entry.id   d35a4894d975bfdd86424882e58df236
#
_cell.length_a   1.000
_cell.length_b   1.000
_cell.length_c   1.000
_cell.angle_alpha   90.00
_cell.angle_beta   90.00
_cell.angle_gamma   90.00
#
_symmetry.space_group_name_H-M   'P 1'
#
loop_
_entity.id
_entity.type
_entity.pdbx_description
1 polymer ?
#
loop_
_entity_poly.entity_id
_entity_poly.type
_entity_poly.pdbx_seq_one_letter_code
_entity_poly.pdbx_strand_id
1 'polypeptide(L)'
;MIRDLTIEYRKNPIGIDEKPRFSWKLESEKQDVVQTSYQIQVVSGGQLMWDSGRVESDQSVLVPYKGAALKEMTVYQVQVSVWDNYGELEQVTGNLKPV
;
A
#
# COMPACT_ATOMS: atom_id res chain seq x y z
N MET A 1 9.98 10.52 -6.78
CA MET A 1 10.41 9.29 -6.09
C MET A 1 9.41 8.96 -4.99
N ILE A 2 8.91 7.74 -4.96
CA ILE A 2 8.04 7.27 -3.88
C ILE A 2 8.89 6.65 -2.78
N ARG A 3 8.57 6.95 -1.51
CA ARG A 3 9.31 6.45 -0.36
C ARG A 3 8.48 6.44 0.92
N ASP A 4 9.09 5.97 2.00
CA ASP A 4 8.51 5.94 3.35
C ASP A 4 7.17 5.19 3.39
N LEU A 5 7.14 4.00 2.75
CA LEU A 5 5.98 3.12 2.87
C LEU A 5 5.86 2.67 4.33
N THR A 6 4.75 3.01 4.95
CA THR A 6 4.42 2.57 6.31
C THR A 6 3.15 1.75 6.27
N ILE A 7 3.11 0.70 7.11
CA ILE A 7 1.99 -0.21 7.19
C ILE A 7 1.51 -0.22 8.63
N GLU A 8 0.29 0.26 8.84
CA GLU A 8 -0.32 0.29 10.15
C GLU A 8 -1.28 -0.89 10.28
N TYR A 9 -0.98 -1.80 11.22
CA TYR A 9 -1.81 -2.97 11.49
C TYR A 9 -2.12 -3.02 12.97
N ARG A 10 -3.42 -3.01 13.32
CA ARG A 10 -3.88 -3.01 14.70
C ARG A 10 -4.85 -4.14 14.96
N LYS A 11 -4.79 -4.69 16.17
CA LYS A 11 -5.83 -5.58 16.68
C LYS A 11 -6.85 -4.77 17.47
N ASN A 12 -8.11 -5.09 17.24
CA ASN A 12 -9.19 -4.55 18.06
C ASN A 12 -9.12 -5.13 19.47
N PRO A 13 -9.44 -4.35 20.54
CA PRO A 13 -9.44 -4.86 21.91
C PRO A 13 -10.29 -6.10 22.16
N ILE A 14 -11.30 -6.35 21.32
CA ILE A 14 -12.14 -7.56 21.46
C ILE A 14 -11.62 -8.73 20.62
N GLY A 15 -10.38 -8.64 20.13
CA GLY A 15 -9.73 -9.74 19.43
C GLY A 15 -10.01 -9.83 17.93
N ILE A 16 -10.76 -8.89 17.37
CA ILE A 16 -10.99 -8.81 15.92
C ILE A 16 -9.87 -7.98 15.31
N ASP A 17 -9.14 -8.55 14.35
CA ASP A 17 -8.06 -7.85 13.68
C ASP A 17 -8.61 -6.75 12.78
N GLU A 18 -8.06 -5.56 12.90
CA GLU A 18 -8.29 -4.52 11.93
C GLU A 18 -7.46 -4.80 10.68
N LYS A 19 -7.99 -4.41 9.52
CA LYS A 19 -7.25 -4.52 8.27
C LYS A 19 -6.11 -3.51 8.25
N PRO A 20 -4.95 -3.86 7.65
CA PRO A 20 -3.84 -2.93 7.56
C PRO A 20 -4.20 -1.71 6.70
N ARG A 21 -3.51 -0.61 6.97
CA ARG A 21 -3.60 0.62 6.20
C ARG A 21 -2.22 1.02 5.74
N PHE A 22 -2.14 1.54 4.54
CA PHE A 22 -0.87 1.86 3.89
C PHE A 22 -0.74 3.36 3.70
N SER A 23 0.47 3.86 3.96
CA SER A 23 0.80 5.26 3.71
C SER A 23 2.17 5.33 3.03
N TRP A 24 2.35 6.32 2.16
CA TRP A 24 3.62 6.54 1.46
C TRP A 24 3.76 8.02 1.16
N LYS A 25 4.95 8.40 0.69
CA LYS A 25 5.24 9.77 0.26
C LYS A 25 5.76 9.78 -1.17
N LEU A 26 5.31 10.74 -1.95
CA LEU A 26 5.85 11.02 -3.26
C LEU A 26 6.70 12.27 -3.17
N GLU A 27 7.99 12.15 -3.49
CA GLU A 27 8.92 13.27 -3.53
C GLU A 27 9.53 13.40 -4.92
N SER A 28 9.71 14.63 -5.37
CA SER A 28 10.33 14.90 -6.66
C SER A 28 11.06 16.23 -6.62
N GLU A 29 12.16 16.33 -7.38
CA GLU A 29 12.86 17.58 -7.61
C GLU A 29 12.13 18.46 -8.63
N LYS A 30 11.20 17.90 -9.40
CA LYS A 30 10.37 18.65 -10.31
C LYS A 30 9.33 19.44 -9.53
N GLN A 31 8.96 20.62 -10.06
CA GLN A 31 7.90 21.43 -9.46
C GLN A 31 6.52 20.85 -9.79
N ASP A 32 5.59 21.05 -8.87
CA ASP A 32 4.18 20.70 -9.07
C ASP A 32 3.94 19.24 -9.43
N VAL A 33 4.74 18.33 -8.86
CA VAL A 33 4.50 16.90 -9.01
C VAL A 33 3.47 16.45 -8.00
N VAL A 34 2.38 15.87 -8.49
CA VAL A 34 1.30 15.34 -7.65
C VAL A 34 0.95 13.94 -8.11
N GLN A 35 0.55 13.12 -7.16
CA GLN A 35 0.03 11.79 -7.46
C GLN A 35 -1.34 11.91 -8.13
N THR A 36 -1.53 11.19 -9.22
CA THR A 36 -2.83 11.12 -9.91
C THR A 36 -3.53 9.79 -9.68
N SER A 37 -2.77 8.72 -9.49
CA SER A 37 -3.34 7.39 -9.25
C SER A 37 -2.36 6.52 -8.48
N TYR A 38 -2.89 5.42 -7.91
CA TYR A 38 -2.07 4.42 -7.23
C TYR A 38 -2.61 3.02 -7.51
N GLN A 39 -1.79 2.02 -7.22
CA GLN A 39 -2.16 0.62 -7.23
C GLN A 39 -1.41 -0.09 -6.12
N ILE A 40 -2.11 -0.90 -5.33
CA ILE A 40 -1.52 -1.67 -4.24
C ILE A 40 -1.71 -3.14 -4.52
N GLN A 41 -0.61 -3.91 -4.44
CA GLN A 41 -0.64 -5.36 -4.58
C GLN A 41 -0.05 -5.99 -3.33
N VAL A 42 -0.71 -7.01 -2.81
CA VAL A 42 -0.27 -7.77 -1.63
C VAL A 42 -0.16 -9.23 -2.03
N VAL A 43 1.02 -9.81 -1.87
CA VAL A 43 1.30 -11.20 -2.25
C VAL A 43 1.94 -11.96 -1.10
N SER A 44 1.75 -13.27 -1.07
CA SER A 44 2.41 -14.17 -0.13
C SER A 44 2.67 -15.51 -0.81
N GLY A 45 3.94 -15.95 -0.78
CA GLY A 45 4.32 -17.23 -1.38
C GLY A 45 3.97 -17.36 -2.85
N GLY A 46 4.03 -16.25 -3.60
CA GLY A 46 3.66 -16.21 -5.01
C GLY A 46 2.16 -16.10 -5.26
N GLN A 47 1.34 -16.07 -4.22
CA GLN A 47 -0.11 -15.96 -4.36
C GLN A 47 -0.52 -14.50 -4.14
N LEU A 48 -1.30 -13.96 -5.09
CA LEU A 48 -1.86 -12.62 -4.98
C LEU A 48 -3.02 -12.63 -3.98
N MET A 49 -2.88 -11.86 -2.91
CA MET A 49 -3.92 -11.72 -1.87
C MET A 49 -4.85 -10.55 -2.15
N TRP A 50 -4.34 -9.50 -2.77
CA TRP A 50 -5.12 -8.33 -3.12
C TRP A 50 -4.41 -7.52 -4.20
N ASP A 51 -5.21 -7.03 -5.12
CA ASP A 51 -4.80 -6.04 -6.12
C ASP A 51 -5.90 -4.99 -6.16
N SER A 52 -5.57 -3.77 -5.74
CA SER A 52 -6.54 -2.68 -5.74
C SER A 52 -6.98 -2.27 -7.15
N GLY A 53 -6.24 -2.69 -8.17
CA GLY A 53 -6.33 -2.09 -9.48
C GLY A 53 -5.78 -0.66 -9.45
N ARG A 54 -5.73 -0.01 -10.59
CA ARG A 54 -5.33 1.38 -10.66
C ARG A 54 -6.49 2.27 -10.17
N VAL A 55 -6.26 2.97 -9.07
CA VAL A 55 -7.25 3.86 -8.44
C VAL A 55 -6.88 5.30 -8.77
N GLU A 56 -7.79 6.03 -9.40
CA GLU A 56 -7.62 7.44 -9.72
C GLU A 56 -7.84 8.27 -8.46
N SER A 57 -6.78 8.49 -7.69
CA SER A 57 -6.82 9.19 -6.42
C SER A 57 -5.45 9.71 -6.05
N ASP A 58 -5.41 10.85 -5.38
CA ASP A 58 -4.20 11.40 -4.78
C ASP A 58 -4.00 10.97 -3.33
N GLN A 59 -4.86 10.10 -2.80
CA GLN A 59 -4.73 9.60 -1.45
C GLN A 59 -3.43 8.80 -1.28
N SER A 60 -2.68 9.12 -0.24
CA SER A 60 -1.43 8.44 0.09
C SER A 60 -1.27 8.16 1.58
N VAL A 61 -2.31 8.42 2.37
CA VAL A 61 -2.31 8.26 3.82
C VAL A 61 -3.48 7.37 4.23
N LEU A 62 -3.19 6.35 5.02
CA LEU A 62 -4.17 5.43 5.60
C LEU A 62 -5.11 4.80 4.57
N VAL A 63 -4.55 4.38 3.44
CA VAL A 63 -5.29 3.66 2.41
C VAL A 63 -5.60 2.26 2.93
N PRO A 64 -6.89 1.88 3.05
CA PRO A 64 -7.23 0.61 3.68
C PRO A 64 -7.01 -0.59 2.76
N TYR A 65 -6.58 -1.70 3.35
CA TYR A 65 -6.55 -2.99 2.69
C TYR A 65 -7.98 -3.53 2.55
N LYS A 66 -8.35 -3.94 1.34
CA LYS A 66 -9.70 -4.45 1.05
C LYS A 66 -9.69 -5.85 0.44
N GLY A 67 -8.59 -6.58 0.62
CA GLY A 67 -8.45 -7.91 0.05
C GLY A 67 -8.90 -9.03 0.97
N ALA A 68 -8.43 -10.23 0.67
CA ALA A 68 -8.71 -11.42 1.46
C ALA A 68 -8.12 -11.31 2.87
N ALA A 69 -8.72 -12.01 3.83
CA ALA A 69 -8.25 -12.00 5.21
C ALA A 69 -6.78 -12.44 5.30
N LEU A 70 -6.00 -11.71 6.06
CA LEU A 70 -4.59 -12.00 6.30
C LEU A 70 -4.45 -12.93 7.49
N LYS A 71 -3.48 -13.86 7.40
CA LYS A 71 -3.19 -14.82 8.45
C LYS A 71 -2.10 -14.29 9.38
N GLU A 72 -2.24 -14.58 10.68
CA GLU A 72 -1.19 -14.28 11.64
C GLU A 72 0.09 -15.05 11.31
N MET A 73 1.22 -14.47 11.70
CA MET A 73 2.55 -15.07 11.55
C MET A 73 2.95 -15.41 10.11
N THR A 74 2.26 -14.84 9.13
CA THR A 74 2.55 -15.01 7.71
C THR A 74 3.14 -13.72 7.15
N VAL A 75 4.23 -13.83 6.39
CA VAL A 75 4.86 -12.66 5.78
C VAL A 75 4.19 -12.38 4.43
N TYR A 76 3.75 -11.14 4.25
CA TYR A 76 3.19 -10.65 3.00
C TYR A 76 4.10 -9.57 2.42
N GLN A 77 4.23 -9.58 1.10
CA GLN A 77 4.93 -8.53 0.38
C GLN A 77 3.92 -7.53 -0.17
N VAL A 78 4.20 -6.26 0.04
CA VAL A 78 3.34 -5.16 -0.41
C VAL A 78 4.10 -4.35 -1.45
N GLN A 79 3.48 -4.13 -2.60
CA GLN A 79 4.00 -3.23 -3.62
C GLN A 79 3.01 -2.12 -3.87
N VAL A 80 3.48 -0.88 -3.74
CA VAL A 80 2.69 0.31 -4.06
C VAL A 80 3.27 0.93 -5.31
N SER A 81 2.43 1.10 -6.32
CA SER A 81 2.74 1.79 -7.57
C SER A 81 2.00 3.12 -7.60
N VAL A 82 2.67 4.17 -8.04
CA VAL A 82 2.12 5.52 -8.08
C VAL A 82 2.41 6.14 -9.42
N TRP A 83 1.40 6.76 -10.02
CA TRP A 83 1.54 7.56 -11.23
C TRP A 83 1.39 9.04 -10.87
N ASP A 84 2.24 9.86 -11.43
CA ASP A 84 2.19 11.30 -11.22
C ASP A 84 1.52 12.03 -12.39
N ASN A 85 1.39 13.35 -12.26
CA ASN A 85 0.77 14.19 -13.28
C ASN A 85 1.61 14.33 -14.57
N TYR A 86 2.84 13.85 -14.57
CA TYR A 86 3.69 13.75 -15.78
C TYR A 86 3.58 12.37 -16.43
N GLY A 87 2.76 11.46 -15.89
CA GLY A 87 2.62 10.11 -16.40
C GLY A 87 3.74 9.16 -15.99
N GLU A 88 4.63 9.57 -15.11
CA GLU A 88 5.70 8.72 -14.62
C GLU A 88 5.19 7.75 -13.56
N LEU A 89 5.70 6.52 -13.62
CA LEU A 89 5.38 5.45 -12.66
C LEU A 89 6.56 5.27 -11.71
N GLU A 90 6.27 5.22 -10.42
CA GLU A 90 7.23 4.84 -9.40
C GLU A 90 6.64 3.78 -8.47
N GLN A 91 7.52 2.96 -7.90
CA GLN A 91 7.10 1.83 -7.07
C GLN A 91 7.93 1.75 -5.80
N VAL A 92 7.30 1.31 -4.71
CA VAL A 92 7.96 1.00 -3.45
C VAL A 92 7.42 -0.34 -2.93
N THR A 93 8.28 -1.09 -2.26
CA THR A 93 7.91 -2.39 -1.67
C THR A 93 8.15 -2.38 -0.17
N GLY A 94 7.40 -3.23 0.53
CA GLY A 94 7.55 -3.43 1.96
C GLY A 94 7.02 -4.80 2.35
N ASN A 95 7.19 -5.15 3.63
CA ASN A 95 6.71 -6.40 4.17
C ASN A 95 5.70 -6.15 5.28
N LEU A 96 4.69 -7.02 5.35
CA LEU A 96 3.65 -7.02 6.36
C LEU A 96 3.60 -8.40 7.00
N LYS A 97 3.66 -8.43 8.34
CA LYS A 97 3.51 -9.67 9.10
C LYS A 97 2.51 -9.44 10.23
N PRO A 98 1.25 -9.85 10.07
CA PRO A 98 0.27 -9.74 11.14
C PRO A 98 0.67 -10.59 12.35
N VAL A 99 0.45 -10.08 13.54
CA VAL A 99 0.79 -10.74 14.80
C VAL A 99 -0.45 -11.03 15.63
#